data_657c93060dbca171c56fba4f5dc4c075
#
_entry.id   657c93060dbca171c56fba4f5dc4c075
#
_cell.length_a   1.000
_cell.length_b   1.000
_cell.length_c   1.000
_cell.angle_alpha   90.00
_cell.angle_beta   90.00
_cell.angle_gamma   90.00
#
_symmetry.space_group_name_H-M   'P 1'
#
loop_
_entity.id
_entity.type
_entity.pdbx_description
1 polymer ?
#
loop_
_entity_poly.entity_id
_entity_poly.type
_entity_poly.pdbx_seq_one_letter_code
_entity_poly.pdbx_strand_id
1 'polypeptide(L)'
;MATIQNLKQCINRNVEAIMPQDDQKAEFTKSLEKYYKKIKENKKETEEFQKGIFRDFLEEIIPNKFINTSGRIDLAIYNGETSKSNVGVIVEYKRLVGNESEMMSENNLNAKAFRELVAYYLRERIIYKNLEIKKGIVTNAMSLS
;
A
#
# COMPACT_ATOMS: atom_id res chain seq x y z
N MET A 1 15.71 6.77 16.37
CA MET A 1 14.37 7.27 16.74
C MET A 1 13.52 7.38 15.46
N ALA A 2 12.32 6.83 15.41
CA ALA A 2 11.45 6.97 14.26
C ALA A 2 10.90 8.41 14.20
N THR A 3 10.95 9.04 13.04
CA THR A 3 10.40 10.39 12.84
C THR A 3 9.06 10.27 12.14
N ILE A 4 8.01 10.78 12.76
CA ILE A 4 6.68 10.86 12.14
C ILE A 4 6.66 12.10 11.24
N GLN A 5 6.39 11.91 9.97
CA GLN A 5 6.25 12.97 8.97
C GLN A 5 4.84 12.93 8.38
N ASN A 6 4.28 14.09 8.08
CA ASN A 6 3.04 14.13 7.32
C ASN A 6 3.30 13.78 5.84
N LEU A 7 2.25 13.39 5.12
CA LEU A 7 2.35 12.94 3.73
C LEU A 7 3.04 13.98 2.83
N LYS A 8 2.78 15.27 3.04
CA LYS A 8 3.43 16.37 2.30
C LYS A 8 4.94 16.39 2.45
N GLN A 9 5.47 16.07 3.65
CA GLN A 9 6.90 16.03 3.91
C GLN A 9 7.60 14.82 3.28
N CYS A 10 6.82 13.78 2.95
CA CYS A 10 7.32 12.57 2.30
C CYS A 10 7.38 12.70 0.76
N ILE A 11 6.69 13.68 0.17
CA ILE A 11 6.67 13.88 -1.28
C ILE A 11 7.96 14.58 -1.72
N ASN A 12 8.62 14.01 -2.73
CA ASN A 12 9.78 14.65 -3.35
C ASN A 12 9.36 15.96 -4.02
N ARG A 13 10.11 17.03 -3.80
CA ARG A 13 9.84 18.36 -4.38
C ARG A 13 9.68 18.35 -5.91
N ASN A 14 10.41 17.48 -6.60
CA ASN A 14 10.28 17.33 -8.05
C ASN A 14 8.94 16.74 -8.47
N VAL A 15 8.34 15.88 -7.63
CA VAL A 15 7.01 15.30 -7.84
C VAL A 15 5.92 16.31 -7.46
N GLU A 16 6.15 17.12 -6.41
CA GLU A 16 5.23 18.18 -5.99
C GLU A 16 5.03 19.25 -7.08
N ALA A 17 6.06 19.47 -7.91
CA ALA A 17 5.98 20.39 -9.05
C ALA A 17 5.16 19.86 -10.23
N ILE A 18 4.88 18.55 -10.29
CA ILE A 18 4.05 17.93 -11.33
C ILE A 18 2.59 17.94 -10.87
N MET A 19 1.85 18.92 -11.36
CA MET A 19 0.41 19.01 -11.08
C MET A 19 -0.36 18.05 -11.99
N PRO A 20 -1.16 17.11 -11.44
CA PRO A 20 -2.03 16.26 -12.25
C PRO A 20 -3.01 17.12 -13.06
N GLN A 21 -3.30 16.71 -14.28
CA GLN A 21 -4.35 17.31 -15.11
C GLN A 21 -5.73 17.10 -14.47
N ASP A 22 -6.69 17.96 -14.79
CA ASP A 22 -8.02 17.90 -14.16
C ASP A 22 -8.79 16.62 -14.51
N ASP A 23 -8.61 16.10 -15.73
CA ASP A 23 -9.14 14.79 -16.13
C ASP A 23 -8.54 13.64 -15.31
N GLN A 24 -7.23 13.65 -15.07
CA GLN A 24 -6.55 12.67 -14.21
C GLN A 24 -7.07 12.72 -12.78
N LYS A 25 -7.29 13.92 -12.24
CA LYS A 25 -7.88 14.09 -10.91
C LYS A 25 -9.30 13.55 -10.85
N ALA A 26 -10.11 13.82 -11.89
CA ALA A 26 -11.49 13.33 -11.98
C ALA A 26 -11.54 11.81 -12.06
N GLU A 27 -10.70 11.18 -12.87
CA GLU A 27 -10.59 9.71 -12.96
C GLU A 27 -10.16 9.09 -11.62
N PHE A 28 -9.13 9.63 -10.99
CA PHE A 28 -8.68 9.15 -9.67
C PHE A 28 -9.80 9.27 -8.64
N THR A 29 -10.50 10.41 -8.58
CA THR A 29 -11.61 10.63 -7.64
C THR A 29 -12.71 9.60 -7.85
N LYS A 30 -13.09 9.35 -9.10
CA LYS A 30 -14.10 8.34 -9.45
C LYS A 30 -13.68 6.93 -9.01
N SER A 31 -12.43 6.56 -9.26
CA SER A 31 -11.89 5.26 -8.84
C SER A 31 -11.85 5.13 -7.31
N LEU A 32 -11.47 6.20 -6.62
CA LEU A 32 -11.44 6.26 -5.16
C LEU A 32 -12.84 6.15 -4.54
N GLU A 33 -13.84 6.85 -5.09
CA GLU A 33 -15.25 6.76 -4.65
C GLU A 33 -15.80 5.34 -4.84
N LYS A 34 -15.54 4.72 -5.98
CA LYS A 34 -15.90 3.32 -6.28
C LYS A 34 -15.25 2.36 -5.28
N TYR A 35 -13.98 2.55 -4.98
CA TYR A 35 -13.24 1.78 -3.99
C TYR A 35 -13.87 1.91 -2.60
N TYR A 36 -14.07 3.13 -2.10
CA TYR A 36 -14.67 3.36 -0.79
C TYR A 36 -16.09 2.80 -0.66
N LYS A 37 -16.89 2.90 -1.72
CA LYS A 37 -18.22 2.29 -1.74
C LYS A 37 -18.12 0.78 -1.56
N LYS A 38 -17.29 0.09 -2.36
CA LYS A 38 -17.09 -1.36 -2.26
C LYS A 38 -16.60 -1.77 -0.87
N ILE A 39 -15.64 -1.07 -0.28
CA ILE A 39 -15.12 -1.38 1.05
C ILE A 39 -16.20 -1.20 2.12
N LYS A 40 -16.99 -0.12 2.07
CA LYS A 40 -18.07 0.12 3.04
C LYS A 40 -19.16 -0.96 2.99
N GLU A 41 -19.52 -1.39 1.78
CA GLU A 41 -20.50 -2.47 1.57
C GLU A 41 -19.98 -3.82 2.09
N ASN A 42 -18.67 -4.04 2.06
CA ASN A 42 -18.01 -5.29 2.39
C ASN A 42 -17.12 -5.22 3.65
N LYS A 43 -17.40 -4.31 4.57
CA LYS A 43 -16.57 -4.09 5.78
C LYS A 43 -16.47 -5.28 6.72
N LYS A 44 -17.41 -6.24 6.66
CA LYS A 44 -17.43 -7.45 7.49
C LYS A 44 -16.80 -8.67 6.79
N GLU A 45 -16.45 -8.54 5.52
CA GLU A 45 -15.82 -9.59 4.75
C GLU A 45 -14.40 -9.91 5.23
N THR A 46 -13.84 -11.00 4.73
CA THR A 46 -12.50 -11.44 5.09
C THR A 46 -11.43 -10.44 4.66
N GLU A 47 -10.28 -10.49 5.33
CA GLU A 47 -9.10 -9.67 4.96
C GLU A 47 -8.71 -9.91 3.49
N GLU A 48 -8.70 -11.16 3.06
CA GLU A 48 -8.35 -11.53 1.69
C GLU A 48 -9.31 -10.93 0.65
N PHE A 49 -10.61 -10.90 0.96
CA PHE A 49 -11.61 -10.28 0.08
C PHE A 49 -11.41 -8.76 -0.01
N GLN A 50 -11.21 -8.10 1.12
CA GLN A 50 -10.97 -6.65 1.16
C GLN A 50 -9.65 -6.28 0.49
N LYS A 51 -8.61 -7.10 0.67
CA LYS A 51 -7.32 -6.96 -0.02
C LYS A 51 -7.46 -7.07 -1.54
N GLY A 52 -8.35 -7.95 -2.02
CA GLY A 52 -8.70 -8.05 -3.43
C GLY A 52 -9.30 -6.75 -3.98
N ILE A 53 -10.25 -6.14 -3.25
CA ILE A 53 -10.83 -4.83 -3.63
C ILE A 53 -9.74 -3.74 -3.69
N PHE A 54 -8.80 -3.75 -2.75
CA PHE A 54 -7.70 -2.79 -2.72
C PHE A 54 -6.73 -3.00 -3.88
N ARG A 55 -6.40 -4.25 -4.21
CA ARG A 55 -5.59 -4.58 -5.38
C ARG A 55 -6.23 -4.08 -6.67
N ASP A 56 -7.52 -4.37 -6.88
CA ASP A 56 -8.25 -3.93 -8.07
C ASP A 56 -8.22 -2.39 -8.22
N PHE A 57 -8.34 -1.66 -7.11
CA PHE A 57 -8.21 -0.21 -7.09
C PHE A 57 -6.79 0.24 -7.49
N LEU A 58 -5.75 -0.40 -6.95
CA LEU A 58 -4.37 -0.08 -7.32
C LEU A 58 -4.10 -0.36 -8.79
N GLU A 59 -4.58 -1.48 -9.33
CA GLU A 59 -4.43 -1.82 -10.75
C GLU A 59 -5.14 -0.78 -11.65
N GLU A 60 -6.27 -0.23 -11.22
CA GLU A 60 -6.99 0.81 -11.94
C GLU A 60 -6.22 2.14 -11.97
N ILE A 61 -5.57 2.55 -10.86
CA ILE A 61 -4.89 3.84 -10.77
C ILE A 61 -3.42 3.83 -11.19
N ILE A 62 -2.78 2.66 -11.22
CA ILE A 62 -1.38 2.49 -11.67
C ILE A 62 -1.26 1.33 -12.67
N PRO A 63 -1.90 1.43 -13.84
CA PRO A 63 -2.04 0.30 -14.78
C PRO A 63 -0.72 -0.22 -15.35
N ASN A 64 0.37 0.56 -15.29
CA ASN A 64 1.68 0.21 -15.81
C ASN A 64 2.57 -0.51 -14.78
N LYS A 65 1.98 -1.03 -13.71
CA LYS A 65 2.69 -1.77 -12.66
C LYS A 65 2.06 -3.14 -12.47
N PHE A 66 2.90 -4.15 -12.34
CA PHE A 66 2.43 -5.46 -11.91
C PHE A 66 2.16 -5.44 -10.41
N ILE A 67 0.99 -5.91 -9.99
CA ILE A 67 0.58 -5.95 -8.59
C ILE A 67 0.10 -7.34 -8.27
N ASN A 68 0.73 -7.98 -7.29
CA ASN A 68 0.32 -9.31 -6.86
C ASN A 68 0.81 -9.61 -5.45
N THR A 69 0.35 -10.71 -4.88
CA THR A 69 0.96 -11.30 -3.69
C THR A 69 2.37 -11.80 -4.02
N SER A 70 3.28 -11.76 -3.07
CA SER A 70 4.64 -12.27 -3.23
C SER A 70 5.09 -13.02 -1.99
N GLY A 71 5.05 -14.33 -2.03
CA GLY A 71 5.35 -15.17 -0.88
C GLY A 71 4.38 -14.91 0.28
N ARG A 72 4.90 -14.32 1.37
CA ARG A 72 4.10 -13.91 2.54
C ARG A 72 3.71 -12.44 2.54
N ILE A 73 4.12 -11.69 1.52
CA ILE A 73 3.75 -10.28 1.36
C ILE A 73 2.30 -10.21 0.88
N ASP A 74 1.47 -9.44 1.55
CA ASP A 74 0.06 -9.29 1.20
C ASP A 74 -0.14 -8.75 -0.20
N LEU A 75 0.52 -7.63 -0.52
CA LEU A 75 0.60 -7.10 -1.87
C LEU A 75 2.00 -6.53 -2.13
N ALA A 76 2.53 -6.82 -3.30
CA ALA A 76 3.76 -6.26 -3.82
C ALA A 76 3.46 -5.47 -5.10
N ILE A 77 3.92 -4.24 -5.16
CA ILE A 77 3.89 -3.41 -6.37
C ILE A 77 5.28 -3.50 -6.99
N TYR A 78 5.35 -4.04 -8.17
CA TYR A 78 6.61 -4.23 -8.89
C TYR A 78 7.00 -2.96 -9.66
N ASN A 79 8.29 -2.75 -9.86
CA ASN A 79 8.79 -1.58 -10.59
C ASN A 79 8.46 -1.60 -12.09
N GLY A 80 8.16 -2.77 -12.63
CA GLY A 80 7.76 -2.96 -14.02
C GLY A 80 6.38 -3.59 -14.19
N GLU A 81 6.05 -3.95 -15.41
CA GLU A 81 4.75 -4.45 -15.83
C GLU A 81 4.59 -5.98 -15.68
N THR A 82 5.63 -6.67 -15.22
CA THR A 82 5.63 -8.13 -15.11
C THR A 82 6.18 -8.62 -13.78
N SER A 83 5.86 -9.86 -13.42
CA SER A 83 6.39 -10.54 -12.24
C SER A 83 7.91 -10.77 -12.25
N LYS A 84 8.58 -10.52 -13.38
CA LYS A 84 10.04 -10.63 -13.50
C LYS A 84 10.76 -9.37 -13.03
N SER A 85 10.04 -8.28 -12.84
CA SER A 85 10.56 -7.02 -12.31
C SER A 85 10.81 -7.14 -10.81
N ASN A 86 11.68 -6.30 -10.26
CA ASN A 86 11.88 -6.24 -8.83
C ASN A 86 10.68 -5.60 -8.12
N VAL A 87 10.41 -6.03 -6.90
CA VAL A 87 9.43 -5.39 -6.01
C VAL A 87 9.94 -3.99 -5.64
N GLY A 88 9.13 -2.97 -5.84
CA GLY A 88 9.44 -1.59 -5.49
C GLY A 88 8.76 -1.13 -4.19
N VAL A 89 7.52 -1.59 -3.97
CA VAL A 89 6.74 -1.29 -2.76
C VAL A 89 6.11 -2.56 -2.22
N ILE A 90 6.18 -2.75 -0.92
CA ILE A 90 5.43 -3.79 -0.22
C ILE A 90 4.27 -3.17 0.56
N VAL A 91 3.14 -3.86 0.58
CA VAL A 91 1.96 -3.44 1.30
C VAL A 91 1.56 -4.54 2.28
N GLU A 92 1.44 -4.18 3.53
CA GLU A 92 0.84 -4.98 4.57
C GLU A 92 -0.61 -4.51 4.76
N TYR A 93 -1.55 -5.37 4.46
CA TYR A 93 -2.97 -5.08 4.53
C TYR A 93 -3.58 -5.65 5.81
N LYS A 94 -4.43 -4.90 6.45
CA LYS A 94 -5.20 -5.40 7.60
C LYS A 94 -6.69 -5.19 7.36
N ARG A 95 -7.48 -6.12 7.83
CA ARG A 95 -8.93 -6.05 7.77
C ARG A 95 -9.44 -4.77 8.44
N LEU A 96 -10.47 -4.15 7.85
CA LEU A 96 -11.03 -2.90 8.33
C LEU A 96 -11.64 -3.00 9.74
N VAL A 97 -12.24 -4.14 10.07
CA VAL A 97 -12.90 -4.38 11.37
C VAL A 97 -12.35 -5.65 12.01
N GLY A 98 -11.99 -5.56 13.28
CA GLY A 98 -11.52 -6.71 14.06
C GLY A 98 -10.00 -6.83 14.19
N ASN A 99 -9.24 -6.03 13.45
CA ASN A 99 -7.77 -6.03 13.48
C ASN A 99 -7.18 -4.68 13.92
N GLU A 100 -7.97 -3.87 14.62
CA GLU A 100 -7.58 -2.51 15.03
C GLU A 100 -6.32 -2.49 15.91
N SER A 101 -6.15 -3.51 16.75
CA SER A 101 -4.96 -3.65 17.60
C SER A 101 -3.68 -4.02 16.85
N GLU A 102 -3.81 -4.52 15.61
CA GLU A 102 -2.68 -4.86 14.76
C GLU A 102 -2.18 -3.70 13.93
N MET A 103 -2.99 -2.63 13.79
CA MET A 103 -2.65 -1.42 13.05
C MET A 103 -1.71 -0.51 13.86
N MET A 104 -0.88 0.21 13.12
CA MET A 104 -0.06 1.27 13.70
C MET A 104 -0.92 2.46 14.10
N SER A 105 -0.48 3.16 15.12
CA SER A 105 -0.98 4.47 15.53
C SER A 105 0.18 5.36 15.99
N GLU A 106 -0.06 6.66 16.15
CA GLU A 106 0.96 7.58 16.67
C GLU A 106 1.53 7.15 18.03
N ASN A 107 0.69 6.49 18.85
CA ASN A 107 1.07 6.02 20.18
C ASN A 107 1.60 4.58 20.20
N ASN A 108 1.44 3.83 19.10
CA ASN A 108 1.88 2.44 18.97
C ASN A 108 2.42 2.15 17.57
N LEU A 109 3.67 2.52 17.34
CA LEU A 109 4.37 2.21 16.10
C LEU A 109 4.81 0.75 16.01
N ASN A 110 4.95 0.05 17.13
CA ASN A 110 5.40 -1.33 17.19
C ASN A 110 4.23 -2.33 17.10
N ALA A 111 3.26 -2.04 16.28
CA ALA A 111 2.14 -2.94 16.00
C ALA A 111 2.57 -4.15 15.16
N LYS A 112 1.74 -5.19 15.15
CA LYS A 112 2.02 -6.42 14.39
C LYS A 112 2.24 -6.13 12.90
N ALA A 113 1.38 -5.32 12.29
CA ALA A 113 1.49 -4.97 10.88
C ALA A 113 2.85 -4.32 10.54
N PHE A 114 3.36 -3.44 11.40
CA PHE A 114 4.69 -2.84 11.20
C PHE A 114 5.81 -3.87 11.28
N ARG A 115 5.75 -4.79 12.24
CA ARG A 115 6.78 -5.84 12.37
C ARG A 115 6.79 -6.77 11.18
N GLU A 116 5.61 -7.12 10.67
CA GLU A 116 5.47 -7.93 9.45
C GLU A 116 6.05 -7.21 8.23
N LEU A 117 5.69 -5.93 8.04
CA LEU A 117 6.23 -5.10 6.97
C LEU A 117 7.76 -5.00 7.02
N VAL A 118 8.33 -4.75 8.19
CA VAL A 118 9.79 -4.65 8.37
C VAL A 118 10.47 -5.98 8.07
N ALA A 119 9.90 -7.11 8.53
CA ALA A 119 10.45 -8.42 8.24
C ALA A 119 10.48 -8.73 6.74
N TYR A 120 9.42 -8.37 6.00
CA TYR A 120 9.37 -8.55 4.55
C TYR A 120 10.32 -7.60 3.83
N TYR A 121 10.40 -6.35 4.24
CA TYR A 121 11.35 -5.38 3.70
C TYR A 121 12.80 -5.86 3.85
N LEU A 122 13.17 -6.34 5.03
CA LEU A 122 14.52 -6.86 5.29
C LEU A 122 14.80 -8.13 4.48
N ARG A 123 13.81 -9.00 4.29
CA ARG A 123 13.94 -10.19 3.43
C ARG A 123 14.24 -9.79 1.98
N GLU A 124 13.49 -8.85 1.42
CA GLU A 124 13.73 -8.34 0.07
C GLU A 124 15.14 -7.76 -0.05
N ARG A 125 15.54 -6.89 0.90
CA ARG A 125 16.84 -6.22 0.88
C ARG A 125 18.03 -7.15 1.08
N ILE A 126 17.92 -8.06 2.03
CA ILE A 126 19.07 -8.86 2.50
C ILE A 126 19.13 -10.20 1.78
N ILE A 127 18.02 -10.95 1.73
CA ILE A 127 18.01 -12.30 1.17
C ILE A 127 17.95 -12.25 -0.35
N TYR A 128 17.00 -11.48 -0.91
CA TYR A 128 16.83 -11.37 -2.36
C TYR A 128 17.71 -10.30 -3.00
N LYS A 129 18.48 -9.54 -2.18
CA LYS A 129 19.37 -8.46 -2.61
C LYS A 129 18.68 -7.43 -3.50
N ASN A 130 17.38 -7.24 -3.29
CA ASN A 130 16.57 -6.29 -4.01
C ASN A 130 16.85 -4.87 -3.49
N LEU A 131 17.70 -4.14 -4.21
CA LEU A 131 18.06 -2.76 -3.85
C LEU A 131 17.05 -1.72 -4.34
N GLU A 132 16.07 -2.12 -5.14
CA GLU A 132 15.06 -1.24 -5.70
C GLU A 132 13.87 -1.02 -4.77
N ILE A 133 13.66 -1.92 -3.79
CA ILE A 133 12.64 -1.71 -2.78
C ILE A 133 12.98 -0.51 -1.90
N LYS A 134 12.08 0.46 -1.82
CA LYS A 134 12.31 1.71 -1.09
C LYS A 134 11.23 2.06 -0.10
N LYS A 135 10.05 1.48 -0.25
CA LYS A 135 8.86 1.86 0.53
C LYS A 135 8.08 0.65 0.99
N GLY A 136 7.48 0.80 2.15
CA GLY A 136 6.46 -0.09 2.67
C GLY A 136 5.23 0.71 3.09
N ILE A 137 4.07 0.11 2.97
CA ILE A 137 2.78 0.70 3.32
C ILE A 137 2.05 -0.27 4.24
N VAL A 138 1.52 0.24 5.33
CA VAL A 138 0.52 -0.47 6.15
C VAL A 138 -0.84 0.18 5.92
N THR A 139 -1.85 -0.60 5.64
CA THR A 139 -3.20 -0.08 5.37
C THR A 139 -4.28 -1.02 5.87
N ASN A 140 -5.43 -0.45 6.22
CA ASN A 140 -6.67 -1.18 6.52
C ASN A 140 -7.83 -0.77 5.60
N ALA A 141 -7.55 -0.39 4.38
CA ALA A 141 -8.49 0.12 3.38
C ALA A 141 -8.96 1.57 3.60
N MET A 142 -8.92 2.10 4.81
CA MET A 142 -9.41 3.45 5.14
C MET A 142 -8.30 4.38 5.65
N SER A 143 -7.17 3.82 6.05
CA SER A 143 -5.99 4.56 6.51
C SER A 143 -4.71 3.99 5.91
N LEU A 144 -3.74 4.87 5.66
CA LEU A 144 -2.39 4.54 5.18
C LEU A 144 -1.37 5.02 6.20
N SER A 145 -0.38 4.17 6.48
CA SER A 145 0.77 4.47 7.34
C SER A 145 2.08 4.02 6.72
#